data_26b7926e1c1c02aad7bf4b5f6514f139
#
_entry.id   26b7926e1c1c02aad7bf4b5f6514f139
#
_cell.length_a   1.000
_cell.length_b   1.000
_cell.length_c   1.000
_cell.angle_alpha   90.00
_cell.angle_beta   90.00
_cell.angle_gamma   90.00
#
_symmetry.space_group_name_H-M   'P 1'
#
loop_
_entity.id
_entity.type
_entity.pdbx_description
1 polymer ?
#
loop_
_entity_poly.entity_id
_entity_poly.type
_entity_poly.pdbx_seq_one_letter_code
_entity_poly.pdbx_strand_id
1 'polypeptide(L)'
;STSRSLIDIVRANVFTLFNGIIFAAMVMVLITGSWRDAVFGMIIIINTGIGICTELKAKRTLDKLSILVASDYLVHRDGKDVEIPHNDIVLGDFMWIRSGEQVPADAQIVHTWGLELDESMLTGESRTVRKGEGCDIFSGSTAISGMALVKVTAVGEHSYAAKLTARAKVYRKTVSDLNKGINTILKFMTFLVVPLCVLLIWSQVRTVGGWNVAISSGEWRSAVISAVAGVVGMIPEGLVLLTSLNFALAAIRLARKNTLVQELESVETLARVDCLNLDKTGTVTDGTIRLDSLELLGVRGP
;
A
#
# COMPACT_ATOMS: atom_id res chain seq x y z
N SER A 1 -1.12 -1.10 -11.50
CA SER A 1 -1.74 -0.25 -10.46
C SER A 1 -0.76 -0.06 -9.31
N THR A 2 -0.59 1.17 -8.86
CA THR A 2 0.34 1.56 -7.78
C THR A 2 -0.20 1.27 -6.38
N SER A 3 -1.44 0.83 -6.26
CA SER A 3 -2.10 0.52 -4.99
C SER A 3 -2.44 -0.96 -4.88
N ARG A 4 -2.44 -1.49 -3.66
CA ARG A 4 -2.87 -2.87 -3.36
C ARG A 4 -4.28 -3.13 -3.85
N SER A 5 -4.58 -4.34 -4.30
CA SER A 5 -5.95 -4.72 -4.65
C SER A 5 -6.83 -4.80 -3.40
N LEU A 6 -8.15 -4.65 -3.57
CA LEU A 6 -9.10 -4.81 -2.46
C LEU A 6 -9.01 -6.22 -1.86
N ILE A 7 -8.81 -7.22 -2.70
CA ILE A 7 -8.70 -8.63 -2.29
C ILE A 7 -7.46 -8.83 -1.42
N ASP A 8 -6.33 -8.21 -1.78
CA ASP A 8 -5.08 -8.32 -1.00
C ASP A 8 -5.22 -7.69 0.38
N ILE A 9 -5.93 -6.55 0.48
CA ILE A 9 -6.20 -5.88 1.76
C ILE A 9 -7.07 -6.78 2.65
N VAL A 10 -8.17 -7.31 2.13
CA VAL A 10 -9.06 -8.19 2.88
C VAL A 10 -8.31 -9.44 3.33
N ARG A 11 -7.61 -10.09 2.40
CA ARG A 11 -6.85 -11.31 2.71
C ARG A 11 -5.78 -11.10 3.78
N ALA A 12 -5.06 -10.00 3.73
CA ALA A 12 -4.00 -9.70 4.71
C ALA A 12 -4.55 -9.46 6.12
N ASN A 13 -5.76 -8.89 6.24
CA ASN A 13 -6.38 -8.61 7.52
C ASN A 13 -7.19 -9.78 8.09
N VAL A 14 -7.75 -10.64 7.24
CA VAL A 14 -8.53 -11.81 7.68
C VAL A 14 -7.62 -12.97 8.08
N PHE A 15 -6.61 -13.29 7.25
CA PHE A 15 -5.73 -14.45 7.46
C PHE A 15 -4.52 -14.07 8.30
N THR A 16 -4.73 -13.83 9.58
CA THR A 16 -3.67 -13.65 10.58
C THR A 16 -3.59 -14.85 11.51
N LEU A 17 -2.42 -15.08 12.12
CA LEU A 17 -2.25 -16.16 13.09
C LEU A 17 -3.22 -16.01 14.27
N PHE A 18 -3.39 -14.79 14.77
CA PHE A 18 -4.32 -14.47 15.84
C PHE A 18 -5.76 -14.83 15.49
N ASN A 19 -6.24 -14.38 14.32
CA ASN A 19 -7.60 -14.70 13.86
C ASN A 19 -7.79 -16.21 13.68
N GLY A 20 -6.77 -16.92 13.20
CA GLY A 20 -6.80 -18.37 13.04
C GLY A 20 -6.97 -19.12 14.37
N ILE A 21 -6.22 -18.72 15.40
CA ILE A 21 -6.32 -19.33 16.73
C ILE A 21 -7.69 -19.08 17.36
N ILE A 22 -8.15 -17.82 17.35
CA ILE A 22 -9.46 -17.45 17.91
C ILE A 22 -10.60 -18.15 17.15
N PHE A 23 -10.52 -18.22 15.81
CA PHE A 23 -11.52 -18.91 15.00
C PHE A 23 -11.57 -20.41 15.32
N ALA A 24 -10.42 -21.08 15.44
CA ALA A 24 -10.36 -22.48 15.82
C ALA A 24 -10.99 -22.71 17.22
N ALA A 25 -10.68 -21.85 18.19
CA ALA A 25 -11.25 -21.90 19.52
C ALA A 25 -12.76 -21.68 19.49
N MET A 26 -13.25 -20.73 18.71
CA MET A 26 -14.68 -20.46 18.54
C MET A 26 -15.42 -21.65 17.94
N VAL A 27 -14.87 -22.29 16.91
CA VAL A 27 -15.45 -23.49 16.29
C VAL A 27 -15.54 -24.64 17.30
N MET A 28 -14.50 -24.85 18.10
CA MET A 28 -14.51 -25.88 19.14
C MET A 28 -15.65 -25.65 20.16
N VAL A 29 -15.87 -24.42 20.60
CA VAL A 29 -16.94 -24.06 21.52
C VAL A 29 -18.30 -24.23 20.86
N LEU A 30 -18.47 -23.83 19.59
CA LEU A 30 -19.74 -24.02 18.87
C LEU A 30 -20.12 -25.49 18.70
N ILE A 31 -19.15 -26.38 18.52
CA ILE A 31 -19.38 -27.84 18.46
C ILE A 31 -19.98 -28.34 19.78
N THR A 32 -19.66 -27.73 20.92
CA THR A 32 -20.26 -28.07 22.21
C THR A 32 -21.73 -27.60 22.36
N GLY A 33 -22.22 -26.77 21.44
CA GLY A 33 -23.55 -26.18 21.44
C GLY A 33 -23.70 -24.90 22.29
N SER A 34 -22.60 -24.38 22.85
CA SER A 34 -22.59 -23.15 23.67
C SER A 34 -22.32 -21.92 22.84
N TRP A 35 -23.31 -21.36 22.18
CA TRP A 35 -23.17 -20.15 21.38
C TRP A 35 -22.79 -18.91 22.23
N ARG A 36 -23.22 -18.86 23.48
CA ARG A 36 -22.89 -17.75 24.39
C ARG A 36 -21.40 -17.68 24.71
N ASP A 37 -20.78 -18.83 24.89
CA ASP A 37 -19.34 -18.91 25.18
C ASP A 37 -18.49 -18.64 23.97
N ALA A 38 -19.06 -18.61 22.75
CA ALA A 38 -18.38 -18.27 21.50
C ALA A 38 -18.33 -16.76 21.21
N VAL A 39 -18.95 -15.91 22.03
CA VAL A 39 -19.02 -14.44 21.82
C VAL A 39 -17.62 -13.77 21.78
N PHE A 40 -16.62 -14.35 22.42
CA PHE A 40 -15.24 -13.86 22.32
C PHE A 40 -14.72 -13.81 20.86
N GLY A 41 -15.29 -14.62 19.98
CA GLY A 41 -14.96 -14.58 18.54
C GLY A 41 -15.27 -13.25 17.86
N MET A 42 -16.09 -12.39 18.46
CA MET A 42 -16.38 -11.05 17.93
C MET A 42 -15.11 -10.17 17.84
N ILE A 43 -14.09 -10.46 18.64
CA ILE A 43 -12.82 -9.74 18.58
C ILE A 43 -12.16 -9.87 17.19
N ILE A 44 -12.36 -10.99 16.50
CA ILE A 44 -11.91 -11.18 15.12
C ILE A 44 -12.53 -10.13 14.21
N ILE A 45 -13.84 -9.92 14.33
CA ILE A 45 -14.61 -8.99 13.50
C ILE A 45 -14.10 -7.57 13.75
N ILE A 46 -13.92 -7.17 15.02
CA ILE A 46 -13.45 -5.84 15.40
C ILE A 46 -12.04 -5.61 14.88
N ASN A 47 -11.11 -6.53 15.13
CA ASN A 47 -9.72 -6.40 14.73
C ASN A 47 -9.57 -6.36 13.20
N THR A 48 -10.24 -7.26 12.49
CA THR A 48 -10.27 -7.31 11.03
C THR A 48 -10.89 -6.05 10.44
N GLY A 49 -12.02 -5.59 11.01
CA GLY A 49 -12.73 -4.40 10.58
C GLY A 49 -11.87 -3.13 10.70
N ILE A 50 -11.16 -2.94 11.80
CA ILE A 50 -10.24 -1.81 11.99
C ILE A 50 -9.17 -1.80 10.89
N GLY A 51 -8.53 -2.93 10.64
CA GLY A 51 -7.50 -3.06 9.61
C GLY A 51 -8.02 -2.74 8.21
N ILE A 52 -9.10 -3.41 7.81
CA ILE A 52 -9.71 -3.21 6.47
C ILE A 52 -10.18 -1.77 6.28
N CYS A 53 -10.90 -1.18 7.23
CA CYS A 53 -11.40 0.19 7.10
C CYS A 53 -10.27 1.20 6.95
N THR A 54 -9.19 1.06 7.71
CA THR A 54 -8.06 1.98 7.66
C THR A 54 -7.30 1.88 6.34
N GLU A 55 -7.00 0.66 5.88
CA GLU A 55 -6.30 0.44 4.62
C GLU A 55 -7.15 0.83 3.39
N LEU A 56 -8.47 0.60 3.42
CA LEU A 56 -9.39 1.05 2.37
C LEU A 56 -9.47 2.57 2.28
N LYS A 57 -9.46 3.25 3.41
CA LYS A 57 -9.44 4.73 3.43
C LYS A 57 -8.16 5.26 2.79
N ALA A 58 -7.01 4.69 3.13
CA ALA A 58 -5.73 5.04 2.53
C ALA A 58 -5.74 4.79 1.01
N LYS A 59 -6.21 3.61 0.57
CA LYS A 59 -6.34 3.28 -0.86
C LYS A 59 -7.21 4.28 -1.62
N ARG A 60 -8.41 4.60 -1.12
CA ARG A 60 -9.32 5.54 -1.77
C ARG A 60 -8.71 6.94 -1.93
N THR A 61 -7.92 7.37 -0.96
CA THR A 61 -7.24 8.66 -1.03
C THR A 61 -6.13 8.65 -2.09
N LEU A 62 -5.36 7.56 -2.18
CA LEU A 62 -4.34 7.38 -3.24
C LEU A 62 -4.96 7.32 -4.64
N ASP A 63 -6.07 6.59 -4.79
CA ASP A 63 -6.76 6.48 -6.07
C ASP A 63 -7.31 7.84 -6.55
N LYS A 64 -7.78 8.69 -5.63
CA LYS A 64 -8.21 10.06 -5.95
C LYS A 64 -7.06 10.94 -6.43
N LEU A 65 -5.87 10.81 -5.84
CA LEU A 65 -4.69 11.57 -6.26
C LEU A 65 -4.21 11.17 -7.67
N SER A 66 -4.34 9.91 -8.05
CA SER A 66 -3.97 9.46 -9.40
C SER A 66 -4.93 9.95 -10.50
N ILE A 67 -6.19 10.27 -10.18
CA ILE A 67 -7.17 10.81 -11.14
C ILE A 67 -6.89 12.28 -11.48
N LEU A 68 -6.22 13.02 -10.59
CA LEU A 68 -5.91 14.45 -10.80
C LEU A 68 -4.86 14.72 -11.90
N VAL A 69 -4.21 13.68 -12.44
CA VAL A 69 -3.18 13.77 -13.49
C VAL A 69 -3.72 13.36 -14.87
N ALA A 70 -5.01 13.09 -15.01
CA ALA A 70 -5.64 12.74 -16.28
C ALA A 70 -5.82 13.99 -17.14
N SER A 71 -4.91 14.19 -18.10
CA SER A 71 -5.03 15.21 -19.17
C SER A 71 -5.40 14.51 -20.48
N ASP A 72 -6.18 15.19 -21.31
CA ASP A 72 -6.41 14.78 -22.67
C ASP A 72 -5.27 15.26 -23.57
N TYR A 73 -4.91 14.44 -24.55
CA TYR A 73 -3.80 14.69 -25.46
C TYR A 73 -4.32 14.78 -26.90
N LEU A 74 -3.75 15.69 -27.66
CA LEU A 74 -4.09 15.86 -29.08
C LEU A 74 -3.29 14.83 -29.91
N VAL A 75 -4.03 13.90 -30.52
CA VAL A 75 -3.46 12.82 -31.32
C VAL A 75 -3.92 12.97 -32.77
N HIS A 76 -3.01 12.78 -33.71
CA HIS A 76 -3.27 12.81 -35.13
C HIS A 76 -3.58 11.40 -35.64
N ARG A 77 -4.87 11.12 -35.93
CA ARG A 77 -5.34 9.85 -36.49
C ARG A 77 -6.22 10.09 -37.73
N ASP A 78 -6.04 9.29 -38.77
CA ASP A 78 -6.85 9.34 -40.00
C ASP A 78 -6.94 10.75 -40.63
N GLY A 79 -5.82 11.50 -40.55
CA GLY A 79 -5.73 12.86 -41.11
C GLY A 79 -6.48 13.94 -40.34
N LYS A 80 -6.84 13.64 -39.05
CA LYS A 80 -7.51 14.59 -38.16
C LYS A 80 -6.86 14.59 -36.78
N ASP A 81 -6.86 15.75 -36.16
CA ASP A 81 -6.44 15.91 -34.79
C ASP A 81 -7.66 15.69 -33.88
N VAL A 82 -7.51 14.74 -32.92
CA VAL A 82 -8.54 14.34 -31.96
C VAL A 82 -7.96 14.36 -30.55
N GLU A 83 -8.67 14.94 -29.61
CA GLU A 83 -8.30 14.86 -28.19
C GLU A 83 -8.74 13.53 -27.60
N ILE A 84 -7.80 12.81 -26.98
CA ILE A 84 -8.06 11.51 -26.34
C ILE A 84 -7.42 11.47 -24.95
N PRO A 85 -8.02 10.72 -24.01
CA PRO A 85 -7.41 10.46 -22.71
C PRO A 85 -6.06 9.76 -22.86
N HIS A 86 -5.12 10.02 -21.93
CA HIS A 86 -3.79 9.40 -21.95
C HIS A 86 -3.82 7.85 -21.96
N ASN A 87 -4.88 7.23 -21.43
CA ASN A 87 -5.04 5.78 -21.41
C ASN A 87 -5.39 5.18 -22.78
N ASP A 88 -5.85 5.99 -23.72
CA ASP A 88 -6.25 5.57 -25.05
C ASP A 88 -5.15 5.77 -26.11
N ILE A 89 -3.99 6.23 -25.68
CA ILE A 89 -2.79 6.36 -26.52
C ILE A 89 -2.20 4.97 -26.77
N VAL A 90 -1.96 4.65 -28.03
CA VAL A 90 -1.42 3.36 -28.45
C VAL A 90 -0.09 3.51 -29.19
N LEU A 91 0.63 2.40 -29.31
CA LEU A 91 1.89 2.32 -30.03
C LEU A 91 1.69 2.75 -31.50
N GLY A 92 2.53 3.65 -31.97
CA GLY A 92 2.52 4.15 -33.35
C GLY A 92 1.64 5.38 -33.56
N ASP A 93 0.89 5.83 -32.56
CA ASP A 93 0.16 7.10 -32.65
C ASP A 93 1.10 8.28 -32.90
N PHE A 94 0.61 9.25 -33.68
CA PHE A 94 1.23 10.55 -33.79
C PHE A 94 0.52 11.51 -32.83
N MET A 95 1.23 12.11 -31.90
CA MET A 95 0.65 13.04 -30.94
C MET A 95 1.41 14.36 -30.89
N TRP A 96 0.69 15.39 -30.50
CA TRP A 96 1.24 16.70 -30.24
C TRP A 96 1.64 16.80 -28.78
N ILE A 97 2.86 17.25 -28.51
CA ILE A 97 3.32 17.65 -27.17
C ILE A 97 3.46 19.16 -27.17
N ARG A 98 2.68 19.81 -26.32
CA ARG A 98 2.60 21.28 -26.20
C ARG A 98 3.24 21.73 -24.90
N SER A 99 3.67 22.98 -24.86
CA SER A 99 4.20 23.60 -23.62
C SER A 99 3.24 23.45 -22.45
N GLY A 100 3.76 23.04 -21.28
CA GLY A 100 2.99 22.75 -20.08
C GLY A 100 2.48 21.31 -19.96
N GLU A 101 2.54 20.51 -21.02
CA GLU A 101 2.08 19.13 -21.03
C GLU A 101 3.17 18.16 -20.54
N GLN A 102 2.76 17.15 -19.80
CA GLN A 102 3.61 16.03 -19.45
C GLN A 102 3.55 15.00 -20.57
N VAL A 103 4.71 14.44 -20.94
CA VAL A 103 4.81 13.38 -21.97
C VAL A 103 4.12 12.11 -21.44
N PRO A 104 3.05 11.61 -22.07
CA PRO A 104 2.25 10.51 -21.55
C PRO A 104 2.83 9.12 -21.84
N ALA A 105 3.63 9.00 -22.91
CA ALA A 105 4.22 7.76 -23.38
C ALA A 105 5.58 8.02 -24.00
N ASP A 106 6.44 7.00 -24.07
CA ASP A 106 7.72 7.16 -24.79
C ASP A 106 7.45 7.37 -26.27
N ALA A 107 8.15 8.31 -26.86
CA ALA A 107 7.95 8.68 -28.25
C ALA A 107 9.25 9.20 -28.89
N GLN A 108 9.27 9.21 -30.21
CA GLN A 108 10.35 9.82 -31.00
C GLN A 108 9.83 11.10 -31.68
N ILE A 109 10.60 12.15 -31.64
CA ILE A 109 10.26 13.42 -32.27
C ILE A 109 10.33 13.29 -33.79
N VAL A 110 9.20 13.55 -34.45
CA VAL A 110 9.11 13.60 -35.90
C VAL A 110 9.40 15.02 -36.41
N HIS A 111 8.81 16.02 -35.74
CA HIS A 111 9.03 17.42 -36.04
C HIS A 111 8.98 18.25 -34.76
N THR A 112 9.83 19.27 -34.66
CA THR A 112 9.91 20.09 -33.45
C THR A 112 9.95 21.58 -33.77
N TRP A 113 9.27 22.35 -32.92
CA TRP A 113 9.30 23.82 -32.89
C TRP A 113 9.85 24.28 -31.55
N GLY A 114 11.16 24.02 -31.34
CA GLY A 114 11.90 24.49 -30.17
C GLY A 114 11.46 23.82 -28.86
N LEU A 115 11.16 22.53 -28.88
CA LEU A 115 10.78 21.77 -27.70
C LEU A 115 11.91 21.71 -26.68
N GLU A 116 11.63 22.15 -25.47
CA GLU A 116 12.47 22.00 -24.30
C GLU A 116 11.73 21.20 -23.22
N LEU A 117 12.36 20.14 -22.74
CA LEU A 117 11.81 19.21 -21.75
C LEU A 117 12.53 19.33 -20.41
N ASP A 118 11.75 19.30 -19.36
CA ASP A 118 12.23 18.99 -18.00
C ASP A 118 12.17 17.48 -17.80
N GLU A 119 13.34 16.87 -17.66
CA GLU A 119 13.49 15.43 -17.44
C GLU A 119 13.82 15.11 -15.97
N SER A 120 13.60 16.05 -15.04
CA SER A 120 13.95 15.91 -13.62
C SER A 120 13.30 14.72 -12.95
N MET A 121 12.08 14.36 -13.36
CA MET A 121 11.38 13.16 -12.87
C MET A 121 12.08 11.84 -13.22
N LEU A 122 12.92 11.84 -14.25
CA LEU A 122 13.66 10.66 -14.71
C LEU A 122 15.12 10.69 -14.27
N THR A 123 15.75 11.86 -14.28
CA THR A 123 17.19 12.05 -14.02
C THR A 123 17.49 12.58 -12.61
N GLY A 124 16.50 13.19 -11.95
CA GLY A 124 16.67 13.91 -10.69
C GLY A 124 17.31 15.29 -10.82
N GLU A 125 17.62 15.75 -12.04
CA GLU A 125 18.25 17.05 -12.30
C GLU A 125 17.26 18.03 -12.94
N SER A 126 17.10 19.22 -12.37
CA SER A 126 16.20 20.28 -12.85
C SER A 126 16.73 21.01 -14.12
N ARG A 127 17.48 20.32 -14.95
CA ARG A 127 18.02 20.91 -16.18
C ARG A 127 17.05 20.69 -17.33
N THR A 128 16.64 21.77 -17.98
CA THR A 128 15.90 21.68 -19.24
C THR A 128 16.81 21.20 -20.37
N VAL A 129 16.29 20.27 -21.17
CA VAL A 129 16.99 19.68 -22.30
C VAL A 129 16.26 20.04 -23.58
N ARG A 130 16.94 20.68 -24.51
CA ARG A 130 16.41 20.96 -25.85
C ARG A 130 16.48 19.68 -26.69
N LYS A 131 15.35 19.28 -27.27
CA LYS A 131 15.24 18.07 -28.10
C LYS A 131 15.03 18.43 -29.56
N GLY A 132 15.80 17.77 -30.43
CA GLY A 132 15.72 17.89 -31.88
C GLY A 132 14.91 16.76 -32.50
N GLU A 133 14.72 16.84 -33.83
CA GLU A 133 14.08 15.76 -34.61
C GLU A 133 14.88 14.47 -34.52
N GLY A 134 14.15 13.33 -34.44
CA GLY A 134 14.76 12.02 -34.29
C GLY A 134 15.18 11.69 -32.84
N CYS A 135 15.12 12.64 -31.90
CA CYS A 135 15.42 12.38 -30.49
C CYS A 135 14.28 11.63 -29.82
N ASP A 136 14.66 10.74 -28.88
CA ASP A 136 13.70 10.09 -28.02
C ASP A 136 13.28 11.00 -26.87
N ILE A 137 12.01 10.94 -26.52
CA ILE A 137 11.41 11.55 -25.34
C ILE A 137 10.72 10.49 -24.51
N PHE A 138 10.72 10.67 -23.19
CA PHE A 138 10.27 9.65 -22.28
C PHE A 138 9.06 10.09 -21.46
N SER A 139 8.18 9.15 -21.19
CA SER A 139 7.03 9.33 -20.29
C SER A 139 7.46 9.90 -18.94
N GLY A 140 6.75 10.90 -18.46
CA GLY A 140 7.05 11.58 -17.20
C GLY A 140 7.85 12.88 -17.35
N SER A 141 8.48 13.14 -18.50
CA SER A 141 9.08 14.43 -18.80
C SER A 141 8.01 15.50 -19.01
N THR A 142 8.31 16.76 -18.73
CA THR A 142 7.36 17.88 -18.90
C THR A 142 7.87 18.86 -19.93
N ALA A 143 7.04 19.23 -20.90
CA ALA A 143 7.35 20.26 -21.88
C ALA A 143 7.30 21.65 -21.23
N ILE A 144 8.45 22.32 -21.16
CA ILE A 144 8.58 23.65 -20.57
C ILE A 144 8.29 24.73 -21.61
N SER A 145 8.81 24.55 -22.83
CA SER A 145 8.60 25.47 -23.93
C SER A 145 8.56 24.75 -25.27
N GLY A 146 8.02 25.41 -26.31
CA GLY A 146 7.90 24.87 -27.64
C GLY A 146 6.80 23.82 -27.80
N MET A 147 6.82 23.14 -28.95
CA MET A 147 5.91 22.04 -29.29
C MET A 147 6.59 21.04 -30.21
N ALA A 148 6.09 19.82 -30.24
CA ALA A 148 6.57 18.82 -31.18
C ALA A 148 5.46 17.86 -31.59
N LEU A 149 5.56 17.37 -32.85
CA LEU A 149 4.84 16.19 -33.31
C LEU A 149 5.73 14.98 -33.07
N VAL A 150 5.23 14.01 -32.31
CA VAL A 150 5.98 12.84 -31.92
C VAL A 150 5.24 11.55 -32.28
N LYS A 151 6.00 10.49 -32.55
CA LYS A 151 5.45 9.16 -32.78
C LYS A 151 5.67 8.28 -31.55
N VAL A 152 4.61 7.71 -31.03
CA VAL A 152 4.65 6.85 -29.82
C VAL A 152 5.43 5.57 -30.12
N THR A 153 6.45 5.30 -29.31
CA THR A 153 7.34 4.15 -29.43
C THR A 153 7.17 3.12 -28.33
N ALA A 154 6.69 3.51 -27.15
CA ALA A 154 6.35 2.57 -26.08
C ALA A 154 5.26 3.16 -25.16
N VAL A 155 4.36 2.29 -24.69
CA VAL A 155 3.22 2.64 -23.83
C VAL A 155 3.18 1.76 -22.57
N GLY A 156 2.59 2.25 -21.50
CA GLY A 156 2.30 1.50 -20.28
C GLY A 156 3.55 0.86 -19.66
N GLU A 157 3.52 -0.44 -19.45
CA GLU A 157 4.61 -1.19 -18.79
C GLU A 157 5.91 -1.25 -19.62
N HIS A 158 5.83 -0.99 -20.92
CA HIS A 158 6.98 -0.98 -21.81
C HIS A 158 7.71 0.36 -21.86
N SER A 159 7.15 1.41 -21.25
CA SER A 159 7.78 2.74 -21.19
C SER A 159 9.06 2.72 -20.35
N TYR A 160 9.96 3.65 -20.64
CA TYR A 160 11.22 3.83 -19.90
C TYR A 160 10.96 4.11 -18.41
N ALA A 161 10.02 5.01 -18.11
CA ALA A 161 9.64 5.33 -16.75
C ALA A 161 9.08 4.11 -16.00
N ALA A 162 8.29 3.27 -16.67
CA ALA A 162 7.79 2.02 -16.08
C ALA A 162 8.91 1.02 -15.80
N LYS A 163 9.89 0.89 -16.68
CA LYS A 163 11.07 0.04 -16.47
C LYS A 163 11.93 0.52 -15.31
N LEU A 164 12.14 1.84 -15.18
CA LEU A 164 12.86 2.43 -14.03
C LEU A 164 12.11 2.15 -12.71
N THR A 165 10.80 2.34 -12.72
CA THR A 165 9.98 2.17 -11.52
C THR A 165 9.66 0.71 -11.22
N ALA A 166 9.73 -0.21 -12.20
CA ALA A 166 9.47 -1.64 -12.00
C ALA A 166 10.38 -2.26 -10.93
N ARG A 167 11.65 -1.85 -10.90
CA ARG A 167 12.61 -2.28 -9.87
C ARG A 167 12.30 -1.70 -8.49
N ALA A 168 11.72 -0.49 -8.43
CA ALA A 168 11.31 0.17 -7.19
C ALA A 168 9.92 -0.29 -6.72
N LYS A 169 9.07 -0.77 -7.64
CA LYS A 169 7.70 -1.25 -7.37
C LYS A 169 7.61 -2.67 -6.84
N VAL A 170 8.71 -3.33 -6.49
CA VAL A 170 8.65 -4.60 -5.78
C VAL A 170 8.04 -4.33 -4.41
N TYR A 171 6.73 -4.58 -4.33
CA TYR A 171 6.01 -4.53 -3.07
C TYR A 171 6.69 -5.48 -2.07
N ARG A 172 7.29 -4.91 -1.04
CA ARG A 172 7.77 -5.65 0.12
C ARG A 172 6.82 -5.37 1.26
N LYS A 173 6.14 -6.41 1.72
CA LYS A 173 5.31 -6.30 2.91
C LYS A 173 6.19 -5.80 4.06
N THR A 174 5.80 -4.65 4.63
CA THR A 174 6.43 -4.15 5.85
C THR A 174 6.04 -5.07 6.98
N VAL A 175 7.00 -5.64 7.67
CA VAL A 175 6.74 -6.53 8.81
C VAL A 175 7.10 -5.78 10.08
N SER A 176 6.10 -5.50 10.89
CA SER A 176 6.25 -4.91 12.22
C SER A 176 7.01 -5.87 13.13
N ASP A 177 8.06 -5.39 13.79
CA ASP A 177 8.81 -6.18 14.79
C ASP A 177 7.93 -6.49 16.00
N LEU A 178 7.01 -5.59 16.34
CA LEU A 178 6.03 -5.81 17.38
C LEU A 178 5.09 -6.96 17.00
N ASN A 179 4.58 -6.99 15.78
CA ASN A 179 3.74 -8.08 15.30
C ASN A 179 4.51 -9.39 15.18
N LYS A 180 5.80 -9.37 14.82
CA LYS A 180 6.66 -10.55 14.89
C LYS A 180 6.79 -11.06 16.32
N GLY A 181 7.01 -10.16 17.28
CA GLY A 181 7.08 -10.48 18.70
C GLY A 181 5.78 -11.12 19.19
N ILE A 182 4.63 -10.52 18.89
CA ILE A 182 3.32 -11.04 19.24
C ILE A 182 3.10 -12.43 18.61
N ASN A 183 3.40 -12.59 17.31
CA ASN A 183 3.27 -13.88 16.63
C ASN A 183 4.19 -14.95 17.23
N THR A 184 5.40 -14.59 17.67
CA THR A 184 6.32 -15.50 18.35
C THR A 184 5.75 -15.94 19.68
N ILE A 185 5.20 -15.00 20.47
CA ILE A 185 4.52 -15.31 21.74
C ILE A 185 3.32 -16.22 21.50
N LEU A 186 2.49 -15.92 20.48
CA LEU A 186 1.34 -16.75 20.14
C LEU A 186 1.74 -18.16 19.72
N LYS A 187 2.80 -18.32 18.93
CA LYS A 187 3.33 -19.64 18.54
C LYS A 187 3.83 -20.42 19.75
N PHE A 188 4.59 -19.76 20.64
CA PHE A 188 5.10 -20.38 21.86
C PHE A 188 3.96 -20.79 22.80
N MET A 189 2.98 -19.88 23.00
CA MET A 189 1.78 -20.18 23.79
C MET A 189 0.99 -21.33 23.21
N THR A 190 0.78 -21.37 21.90
CA THR A 190 0.07 -22.47 21.21
C THR A 190 0.81 -23.79 21.43
N PHE A 191 2.14 -23.81 21.29
CA PHE A 191 2.95 -24.99 21.52
C PHE A 191 2.86 -25.50 22.95
N LEU A 192 2.79 -24.60 23.94
CA LEU A 192 2.67 -24.95 25.35
C LEU A 192 1.26 -25.35 25.74
N VAL A 193 0.26 -24.62 25.27
CA VAL A 193 -1.13 -24.69 25.72
C VAL A 193 -1.89 -25.86 25.08
N VAL A 194 -1.63 -26.19 23.81
CA VAL A 194 -2.31 -27.31 23.14
C VAL A 194 -2.10 -28.65 23.87
N PRO A 195 -0.85 -29.04 24.23
CA PRO A 195 -0.64 -30.24 25.04
C PRO A 195 -1.32 -30.16 26.41
N LEU A 196 -1.30 -29.00 27.06
CA LEU A 196 -1.95 -28.78 28.36
C LEU A 196 -3.46 -28.95 28.29
N CYS A 197 -4.11 -28.45 27.22
CA CYS A 197 -5.54 -28.63 26.96
C CYS A 197 -5.91 -30.09 26.75
N VAL A 198 -5.10 -30.81 25.96
CA VAL A 198 -5.30 -32.26 25.76
C VAL A 198 -5.20 -32.99 27.10
N LEU A 199 -4.23 -32.64 27.93
CA LEU A 199 -4.02 -33.25 29.25
C LEU A 199 -5.16 -32.91 30.22
N LEU A 200 -5.68 -31.68 30.21
CA LEU A 200 -6.83 -31.26 31.00
C LEU A 200 -8.10 -31.99 30.57
N ILE A 201 -8.40 -32.12 29.30
CA ILE A 201 -9.56 -32.86 28.77
C ILE A 201 -9.44 -34.32 29.16
N TRP A 202 -8.25 -34.92 28.98
CA TRP A 202 -8.00 -36.29 29.37
C TRP A 202 -8.21 -36.53 30.89
N SER A 203 -7.67 -35.64 31.72
CA SER A 203 -7.82 -35.68 33.17
C SER A 203 -9.28 -35.58 33.60
N GLN A 204 -10.04 -34.64 33.06
CA GLN A 204 -11.47 -34.49 33.38
C GLN A 204 -12.30 -35.65 32.91
N VAL A 205 -12.06 -36.18 31.72
CA VAL A 205 -12.74 -37.38 31.21
C VAL A 205 -12.46 -38.58 32.13
N ARG A 206 -11.22 -38.71 32.63
CA ARG A 206 -10.86 -39.79 33.54
C ARG A 206 -11.53 -39.68 34.91
N THR A 207 -11.70 -38.47 35.40
CA THR A 207 -12.39 -38.20 36.68
C THR A 207 -13.88 -38.55 36.61
N VAL A 208 -14.54 -38.44 35.46
CA VAL A 208 -15.93 -38.76 35.22
C VAL A 208 -16.16 -40.27 35.01
N GLY A 209 -15.11 -41.05 34.77
CA GLY A 209 -15.21 -42.51 34.62
C GLY A 209 -14.88 -43.04 33.24
N GLY A 210 -14.26 -42.22 32.38
CA GLY A 210 -13.80 -42.58 31.04
C GLY A 210 -14.56 -41.95 29.89
N TRP A 211 -14.10 -42.16 28.68
CA TRP A 211 -14.65 -41.54 27.47
C TRP A 211 -16.12 -41.92 27.22
N ASN A 212 -16.49 -43.18 27.46
CA ASN A 212 -17.87 -43.64 27.25
C ASN A 212 -18.85 -42.92 28.17
N VAL A 213 -18.49 -42.72 29.42
CA VAL A 213 -19.33 -42.01 30.41
C VAL A 213 -19.36 -40.52 30.10
N ALA A 214 -18.25 -39.92 29.76
CA ALA A 214 -18.15 -38.50 29.40
C ALA A 214 -18.99 -38.16 28.15
N ILE A 215 -18.98 -39.01 27.14
CA ILE A 215 -19.80 -38.83 25.92
C ILE A 215 -21.28 -39.03 26.21
N SER A 216 -21.67 -40.06 26.99
CA SER A 216 -23.06 -40.34 27.29
C SER A 216 -23.72 -39.34 28.24
N SER A 217 -22.93 -38.79 29.19
CA SER A 217 -23.41 -37.77 30.13
C SER A 217 -23.33 -36.34 29.61
N GLY A 218 -22.63 -36.12 28.52
CA GLY A 218 -22.37 -34.77 27.98
C GLY A 218 -21.28 -33.96 28.70
N GLU A 219 -20.58 -34.53 29.66
CA GLU A 219 -19.51 -33.89 30.43
C GLU A 219 -18.28 -33.49 29.57
N TRP A 220 -18.10 -34.15 28.43
CA TRP A 220 -17.04 -33.75 27.47
C TRP A 220 -17.18 -32.30 27.00
N ARG A 221 -18.40 -31.75 26.96
CA ARG A 221 -18.66 -30.36 26.57
C ARG A 221 -18.09 -29.39 27.59
N SER A 222 -18.29 -29.61 28.86
CA SER A 222 -17.70 -28.83 29.94
C SER A 222 -16.18 -28.88 29.91
N ALA A 223 -15.60 -30.04 29.63
CA ALA A 223 -14.15 -30.21 29.51
C ALA A 223 -13.59 -29.38 28.36
N VAL A 224 -14.22 -29.42 27.19
CA VAL A 224 -13.80 -28.64 26.02
C VAL A 224 -13.94 -27.15 26.28
N ILE A 225 -15.06 -26.69 26.85
CA ILE A 225 -15.28 -25.27 27.16
C ILE A 225 -14.22 -24.75 28.14
N SER A 226 -13.92 -25.51 29.19
CA SER A 226 -12.93 -25.14 30.18
C SER A 226 -11.51 -25.06 29.57
N ALA A 227 -11.15 -26.00 28.69
CA ALA A 227 -9.89 -26.01 27.99
C ALA A 227 -9.76 -24.79 27.06
N VAL A 228 -10.80 -24.50 26.28
CA VAL A 228 -10.83 -23.33 25.40
C VAL A 228 -10.77 -22.03 26.18
N ALA A 229 -11.48 -21.92 27.30
CA ALA A 229 -11.42 -20.75 28.18
C ALA A 229 -9.99 -20.52 28.71
N GLY A 230 -9.29 -21.59 29.08
CA GLY A 230 -7.88 -21.53 29.47
C GLY A 230 -6.98 -21.03 28.34
N VAL A 231 -7.16 -21.52 27.13
CA VAL A 231 -6.41 -21.06 25.94
C VAL A 231 -6.67 -19.58 25.65
N VAL A 232 -7.93 -19.18 25.59
CA VAL A 232 -8.33 -17.80 25.32
C VAL A 232 -7.82 -16.84 26.40
N GLY A 233 -7.88 -17.26 27.66
CA GLY A 233 -7.36 -16.46 28.77
C GLY A 233 -5.83 -16.24 28.75
N MET A 234 -5.08 -17.11 28.09
CA MET A 234 -3.64 -16.98 27.90
C MET A 234 -3.23 -16.13 26.70
N ILE A 235 -4.15 -15.93 25.72
CA ILE A 235 -3.87 -15.12 24.55
C ILE A 235 -3.91 -13.64 24.95
N PRO A 236 -2.91 -12.83 24.60
CA PRO A 236 -2.88 -11.40 24.92
C PRO A 236 -3.79 -10.61 23.95
N GLU A 237 -5.08 -10.86 23.99
CA GLU A 237 -6.08 -10.23 23.12
C GLU A 237 -6.07 -8.71 23.22
N GLY A 238 -5.96 -8.20 24.46
CA GLY A 238 -5.87 -6.77 24.72
C GLY A 238 -4.66 -6.14 24.07
N LEU A 239 -3.51 -6.83 24.06
CA LEU A 239 -2.29 -6.34 23.41
C LEU A 239 -2.45 -6.27 21.89
N VAL A 240 -3.02 -7.29 21.26
CA VAL A 240 -3.27 -7.32 19.80
C VAL A 240 -4.23 -6.21 19.40
N LEU A 241 -5.35 -6.06 20.10
CA LEU A 241 -6.36 -5.05 19.81
C LEU A 241 -5.79 -3.63 20.04
N LEU A 242 -5.08 -3.41 21.14
CA LEU A 242 -4.47 -2.12 21.48
C LEU A 242 -3.42 -1.72 20.44
N THR A 243 -2.60 -2.67 19.98
CA THR A 243 -1.61 -2.44 18.93
C THR A 243 -2.28 -2.02 17.62
N SER A 244 -3.33 -2.72 17.19
CA SER A 244 -4.11 -2.38 15.99
C SER A 244 -4.75 -1.00 16.09
N LEU A 245 -5.33 -0.67 17.25
CA LEU A 245 -5.93 0.65 17.51
C LEU A 245 -4.88 1.77 17.47
N ASN A 246 -3.72 1.56 18.09
CA ASN A 246 -2.64 2.55 18.09
C ASN A 246 -2.08 2.78 16.67
N PHE A 247 -1.92 1.74 15.88
CA PHE A 247 -1.50 1.88 14.49
C PHE A 247 -2.55 2.64 13.67
N ALA A 248 -3.83 2.33 13.84
CA ALA A 248 -4.93 3.03 13.17
C ALA A 248 -4.97 4.52 13.55
N LEU A 249 -4.85 4.86 14.83
CA LEU A 249 -4.81 6.25 15.30
C LEU A 249 -3.60 7.01 14.74
N ALA A 250 -2.43 6.38 14.72
CA ALA A 250 -1.23 6.98 14.15
C ALA A 250 -1.36 7.19 12.63
N ALA A 251 -1.94 6.23 11.90
CA ALA A 251 -2.23 6.36 10.48
C ALA A 251 -3.21 7.53 10.20
N ILE A 252 -4.24 7.71 11.04
CA ILE A 252 -5.16 8.84 10.95
C ILE A 252 -4.44 10.17 11.23
N ARG A 253 -3.56 10.23 12.23
CA ARG A 253 -2.77 11.44 12.53
C ARG A 253 -1.85 11.82 11.36
N LEU A 254 -1.19 10.82 10.75
CA LEU A 254 -0.36 11.02 9.56
C LEU A 254 -1.19 11.51 8.37
N ALA A 255 -2.37 10.93 8.14
CA ALA A 255 -3.27 11.36 7.08
C ALA A 255 -3.71 12.82 7.24
N ARG A 256 -3.93 13.29 8.47
CA ARG A 256 -4.21 14.72 8.76
C ARG A 256 -3.03 15.65 8.43
N LYS A 257 -1.81 15.10 8.38
CA LYS A 257 -0.60 15.81 7.96
C LYS A 257 -0.25 15.55 6.48
N ASN A 258 -1.24 15.16 5.69
CA ASN A 258 -1.09 14.82 4.26
C ASN A 258 -0.08 13.68 3.98
N THR A 259 0.15 12.83 4.96
CA THR A 259 1.02 11.64 4.82
C THR A 259 0.13 10.39 4.82
N LEU A 260 0.18 9.63 3.73
CA LEU A 260 -0.62 8.43 3.55
C LEU A 260 0.17 7.18 3.92
N VAL A 261 -0.41 6.36 4.78
CA VAL A 261 0.12 5.05 5.17
C VAL A 261 -0.69 3.97 4.46
N GLN A 262 -0.03 3.14 3.66
CA GLN A 262 -0.68 2.06 2.92
C GLN A 262 -0.93 0.82 3.78
N GLU A 263 -0.10 0.60 4.78
CA GLU A 263 -0.19 -0.50 5.74
C GLU A 263 -0.05 0.03 7.17
N LEU A 264 -0.87 -0.48 8.08
CA LEU A 264 -0.82 -0.07 9.49
C LEU A 264 0.54 -0.32 10.12
N GLU A 265 1.17 -1.43 9.77
CA GLU A 265 2.48 -1.85 10.28
C GLU A 265 3.62 -0.90 9.86
N SER A 266 3.45 -0.14 8.79
CA SER A 266 4.42 0.86 8.32
C SER A 266 4.63 2.00 9.31
N VAL A 267 3.65 2.27 10.18
CA VAL A 267 3.74 3.29 11.24
C VAL A 267 4.88 2.97 12.20
N GLU A 268 5.04 1.70 12.60
CA GLU A 268 6.13 1.29 13.48
C GLU A 268 7.49 1.46 12.78
N THR A 269 7.58 1.05 11.52
CA THR A 269 8.81 1.20 10.73
C THR A 269 9.20 2.66 10.60
N LEU A 270 8.22 3.54 10.34
CA LEU A 270 8.44 4.98 10.25
C LEU A 270 8.94 5.57 11.58
N ALA A 271 8.43 5.10 12.72
CA ALA A 271 8.85 5.56 14.04
C ALA A 271 10.28 5.15 14.42
N ARG A 272 10.84 4.13 13.76
CA ARG A 272 12.19 3.59 14.00
C ARG A 272 13.23 4.06 12.98
N VAL A 273 12.87 4.99 12.10
CA VAL A 273 13.79 5.53 11.09
C VAL A 273 14.88 6.32 11.78
N ASP A 274 16.12 5.94 11.53
CA ASP A 274 17.34 6.59 12.04
C ASP A 274 18.13 7.29 10.91
N CYS A 275 17.83 6.98 9.66
CA CYS A 275 18.43 7.61 8.49
C CYS A 275 17.36 8.00 7.48
N LEU A 276 17.31 9.27 7.11
CA LEU A 276 16.36 9.83 6.16
C LEU A 276 17.09 10.30 4.91
N ASN A 277 16.87 9.61 3.80
CA ASN A 277 17.37 10.04 2.49
C ASN A 277 16.25 10.80 1.78
N LEU A 278 16.51 12.07 1.48
CA LEU A 278 15.56 12.93 0.79
C LEU A 278 16.05 13.23 -0.61
N ASP A 279 15.13 13.17 -1.58
CA ASP A 279 15.37 13.73 -2.89
C ASP A 279 15.37 15.26 -2.82
N LYS A 280 16.21 15.90 -3.62
CA LYS A 280 16.33 17.36 -3.63
C LYS A 280 15.14 17.99 -4.37
N THR A 281 14.95 17.57 -5.61
CA THR A 281 14.04 18.24 -6.56
C THR A 281 12.61 17.77 -6.37
N GLY A 282 11.70 18.70 -6.10
CA GLY A 282 10.28 18.38 -5.86
C GLY A 282 9.98 17.83 -4.47
N THR A 283 11.00 17.65 -3.59
CA THR A 283 10.86 17.19 -2.22
C THR A 283 11.40 18.21 -1.23
N VAL A 284 12.70 18.54 -1.30
CA VAL A 284 13.32 19.61 -0.50
C VAL A 284 13.07 20.97 -1.15
N THR A 285 13.01 20.99 -2.48
CA THR A 285 12.65 22.16 -3.28
C THR A 285 11.28 21.97 -3.92
N ASP A 286 10.64 23.05 -4.36
CA ASP A 286 9.37 23.03 -5.10
C ASP A 286 9.52 22.60 -6.58
N GLY A 287 10.77 22.34 -7.02
CA GLY A 287 11.10 21.96 -8.40
C GLY A 287 10.98 23.11 -9.40
N THR A 288 10.63 24.31 -8.96
CA THR A 288 10.51 25.49 -9.85
C THR A 288 11.75 26.38 -9.79
N ILE A 289 12.08 26.98 -10.92
CA ILE A 289 13.11 28.02 -10.99
C ILE A 289 12.42 29.37 -10.91
N ARG A 290 12.78 30.17 -9.91
CA ARG A 290 12.24 31.54 -9.72
C ARG A 290 13.39 32.54 -9.78
N LEU A 291 13.13 33.70 -10.39
CA LEU A 291 14.04 34.82 -10.32
C LEU A 291 14.01 35.38 -8.89
N ASP A 292 15.14 35.35 -8.21
CA ASP A 292 15.27 35.89 -6.85
C ASP A 292 15.56 37.40 -6.88
N SER A 293 16.57 37.79 -7.65
CA SER A 293 16.94 39.21 -7.77
C SER A 293 17.53 39.50 -9.14
N LEU A 294 17.33 40.72 -9.62
CA LEU A 294 17.97 41.26 -10.83
C LEU A 294 18.92 42.37 -10.41
N GLU A 295 20.22 42.11 -10.45
CA GLU A 295 21.22 43.14 -10.28
C GLU A 295 21.61 43.75 -11.65
N LEU A 296 21.30 45.02 -11.81
CA LEU A 296 21.80 45.79 -12.93
C LEU A 296 23.29 46.08 -12.69
N LEU A 297 24.15 45.33 -13.36
CA LEU A 297 25.56 45.68 -13.42
C LEU A 297 25.66 47.02 -14.18
N GLY A 298 25.76 48.13 -13.40
CA GLY A 298 25.72 49.45 -13.93
C GLY A 298 26.69 49.65 -15.07
N VAL A 299 26.15 50.07 -16.21
CA VAL A 299 26.93 50.75 -17.22
C VAL A 299 27.44 52.03 -16.57
N ARG A 300 28.73 52.11 -16.21
CA ARG A 300 29.36 53.40 -15.96
C ARG A 300 29.24 54.14 -17.27
N GLY A 301 28.31 55.09 -17.29
CA GLY A 301 28.25 56.10 -18.33
C GLY A 301 29.56 56.90 -18.37
N PRO A 302 29.83 57.50 -19.49
CA PRO A 302 31.05 58.24 -19.73
C PRO A 302 31.24 59.41 -18.73
#